data_d73e581306cada9eb442beb743ddedb3
#
_entry.id   d73e581306cada9eb442beb743ddedb3
#
_cell.length_a   1.000
_cell.length_b   1.000
_cell.length_c   1.000
_cell.angle_alpha   90.00
_cell.angle_beta   90.00
_cell.angle_gamma   90.00
#
_symmetry.space_group_name_H-M   'P 1'
#
loop_
_entity.id
_entity.type
_entity.pdbx_description
1 polymer ?
#
loop_
_entity_poly.entity_id
_entity_poly.type
_entity_poly.pdbx_seq_one_letter_code
_entity_poly.pdbx_strand_id
1 'polypeptide(L)'
;MIKLYQAEWCPFSHRIRAKLTELGIDYEAVNVSASAEKRAELKEITGNNTIPVLADGEKVFSDSSEILSYLEEEYGTDPEELELHQREISPTIYGASPFGIDETLARLRQALQEMEIEIIDELDLSSLLDGERTYKVLLAADREFLQLAAGANLGAATVALLKVAVYEQEGVTRVDAIEPEKAAAQIRSSEVNERGLELRKSIIGIIKALERAG
;
A
#
# COMPACT_ATOMS: atom_id res chain seq x y z
N MET A 1 -19.74 -9.03 -19.81
CA MET A 1 -19.61 -8.75 -18.35
C MET A 1 -18.37 -9.45 -17.87
N ILE A 2 -17.46 -8.70 -17.31
CA ILE A 2 -16.19 -9.24 -16.79
C ILE A 2 -16.46 -10.07 -15.54
N LYS A 3 -15.81 -11.25 -15.46
CA LYS A 3 -15.78 -12.08 -14.26
C LYS A 3 -14.36 -12.16 -13.73
N LEU A 4 -14.21 -11.95 -12.42
CA LEU A 4 -12.94 -12.08 -11.73
C LEU A 4 -13.02 -13.22 -10.71
N TYR A 5 -12.35 -14.34 -11.00
CA TYR A 5 -12.15 -15.41 -10.04
C TYR A 5 -11.03 -15.03 -9.09
N GLN A 6 -11.34 -14.92 -7.81
CA GLN A 6 -10.49 -14.25 -6.86
C GLN A 6 -10.62 -14.79 -5.43
N ALA A 7 -9.73 -14.35 -4.55
CA ALA A 7 -9.90 -14.46 -3.11
C ALA A 7 -9.47 -13.14 -2.45
N GLU A 8 -10.18 -12.72 -1.41
CA GLU A 8 -9.94 -11.43 -0.76
C GLU A 8 -8.53 -11.31 -0.18
N TRP A 9 -8.00 -12.39 0.36
CA TRP A 9 -6.66 -12.46 0.94
C TRP A 9 -5.51 -12.54 -0.10
N CYS A 10 -5.84 -12.70 -1.40
CA CYS A 10 -4.82 -12.83 -2.45
C CYS A 10 -4.33 -11.44 -2.91
N PRO A 11 -3.03 -11.10 -2.75
CA PRO A 11 -2.51 -9.79 -3.13
C PRO A 11 -2.57 -9.53 -4.64
N PHE A 12 -2.43 -10.58 -5.44
CA PHE A 12 -2.57 -10.46 -6.91
C PHE A 12 -4.02 -10.17 -7.32
N SER A 13 -4.99 -10.84 -6.70
CA SER A 13 -6.42 -10.54 -6.91
C SER A 13 -6.76 -9.12 -6.46
N HIS A 14 -6.17 -8.64 -5.37
CA HIS A 14 -6.33 -7.27 -4.90
C HIS A 14 -5.90 -6.24 -5.96
N ARG A 15 -4.74 -6.44 -6.61
CA ARG A 15 -4.26 -5.54 -7.67
C ARG A 15 -5.24 -5.45 -8.84
N ILE A 16 -5.85 -6.57 -9.22
CA ILE A 16 -6.84 -6.56 -10.31
C ILE A 16 -8.13 -5.85 -9.89
N ARG A 17 -8.63 -6.10 -8.66
CA ARG A 17 -9.79 -5.37 -8.14
C ARG A 17 -9.55 -3.85 -8.08
N ALA A 18 -8.37 -3.45 -7.62
CA ALA A 18 -7.98 -2.04 -7.59
C ALA A 18 -8.00 -1.43 -8.99
N LYS A 19 -7.42 -2.13 -9.99
CA LYS A 19 -7.42 -1.66 -11.38
C LYS A 19 -8.82 -1.58 -11.99
N LEU A 20 -9.67 -2.56 -11.76
CA LEU A 20 -11.07 -2.52 -12.21
C LEU A 20 -11.84 -1.34 -11.60
N THR A 21 -11.59 -1.05 -10.31
CA THR A 21 -12.18 0.11 -9.63
C THR A 21 -11.66 1.43 -10.20
N GLU A 22 -10.34 1.52 -10.44
CA GLU A 22 -9.69 2.69 -11.05
C GLU A 22 -10.29 3.01 -12.43
N LEU A 23 -10.54 1.97 -13.23
CA LEU A 23 -11.13 2.11 -14.56
C LEU A 23 -12.67 2.24 -14.56
N GLY A 24 -13.32 2.26 -13.38
CA GLY A 24 -14.77 2.34 -13.25
C GLY A 24 -15.52 1.15 -13.86
N ILE A 25 -14.89 -0.03 -13.92
CA ILE A 25 -15.44 -1.22 -14.57
C ILE A 25 -16.24 -2.07 -13.58
N ASP A 26 -17.52 -2.27 -13.88
CA ASP A 26 -18.35 -3.23 -13.16
C ASP A 26 -17.98 -4.68 -13.54
N TYR A 27 -17.85 -5.54 -12.52
CA TYR A 27 -17.48 -6.94 -12.71
C TYR A 27 -18.18 -7.88 -11.72
N GLU A 28 -18.30 -9.13 -12.08
CA GLU A 28 -18.75 -10.21 -11.19
C GLU A 28 -17.54 -10.79 -10.43
N ALA A 29 -17.52 -10.66 -9.09
CA ALA A 29 -16.50 -11.27 -8.26
C ALA A 29 -16.89 -12.72 -7.91
N VAL A 30 -16.11 -13.69 -8.40
CA VAL A 30 -16.29 -15.11 -8.11
C VAL A 30 -15.26 -15.54 -7.08
N ASN A 31 -15.70 -15.73 -5.83
CA ASN A 31 -14.83 -16.16 -4.75
C ASN A 31 -14.49 -17.66 -4.90
N VAL A 32 -13.19 -17.97 -4.89
CA VAL A 32 -12.72 -19.34 -5.00
C VAL A 32 -12.25 -19.89 -3.66
N SER A 33 -12.18 -21.22 -3.56
CA SER A 33 -11.67 -21.91 -2.36
C SER A 33 -10.23 -21.49 -2.04
N ALA A 34 -9.90 -21.42 -0.74
CA ALA A 34 -8.52 -21.22 -0.26
C ALA A 34 -7.62 -22.38 -0.73
N SER A 35 -8.13 -23.62 -0.74
CA SER A 35 -7.41 -24.78 -1.29
C SER A 35 -7.43 -24.76 -2.82
N ALA A 36 -6.25 -24.70 -3.44
CA ALA A 36 -6.11 -24.75 -4.89
C ALA A 36 -6.68 -26.04 -5.52
N GLU A 37 -6.63 -27.16 -4.80
CA GLU A 37 -7.16 -28.47 -5.26
C GLU A 37 -8.67 -28.45 -5.45
N LYS A 38 -9.38 -27.58 -4.73
CA LYS A 38 -10.84 -27.43 -4.80
C LYS A 38 -11.33 -26.45 -5.88
N ARG A 39 -10.43 -25.94 -6.73
CA ARG A 39 -10.73 -24.98 -7.80
C ARG A 39 -10.86 -25.66 -9.15
N ALA A 40 -11.72 -26.70 -9.23
CA ALA A 40 -11.90 -27.50 -10.44
C ALA A 40 -12.35 -26.65 -11.64
N GLU A 41 -13.26 -25.70 -11.43
CA GLU A 41 -13.75 -24.79 -12.46
C GLU A 41 -12.61 -23.97 -13.10
N LEU A 42 -11.69 -23.43 -12.29
CA LEU A 42 -10.54 -22.68 -12.84
C LEU A 42 -9.65 -23.57 -13.70
N LYS A 43 -9.47 -24.82 -13.29
CA LYS A 43 -8.66 -25.78 -14.04
C LYS A 43 -9.29 -26.14 -15.38
N GLU A 44 -10.61 -26.17 -15.48
CA GLU A 44 -11.34 -26.37 -16.74
C GLU A 44 -11.19 -25.15 -17.67
N ILE A 45 -11.25 -23.93 -17.13
CA ILE A 45 -11.20 -22.68 -17.89
C ILE A 45 -9.78 -22.36 -18.38
N THR A 46 -8.77 -22.54 -17.52
CA THR A 46 -7.40 -22.04 -17.75
C THR A 46 -6.33 -23.13 -17.85
N GLY A 47 -6.66 -24.37 -17.55
CA GLY A 47 -5.69 -25.47 -17.41
C GLY A 47 -4.92 -25.47 -16.08
N ASN A 48 -5.10 -24.46 -15.23
CA ASN A 48 -4.47 -24.35 -13.92
C ASN A 48 -5.49 -23.95 -12.83
N ASN A 49 -5.05 -23.90 -11.57
CA ASN A 49 -5.89 -23.58 -10.42
C ASN A 49 -5.41 -22.35 -9.65
N THR A 50 -4.61 -21.49 -10.30
CA THR A 50 -4.10 -20.22 -9.72
C THR A 50 -5.14 -19.10 -9.80
N ILE A 51 -4.97 -18.07 -8.98
CA ILE A 51 -5.77 -16.83 -9.01
C ILE A 51 -4.84 -15.62 -8.98
N PRO A 52 -5.28 -14.48 -9.56
CA PRO A 52 -6.58 -14.22 -10.18
C PRO A 52 -6.75 -14.87 -11.56
N VAL A 53 -8.01 -15.04 -11.98
CA VAL A 53 -8.39 -15.30 -13.37
C VAL A 53 -9.43 -14.27 -13.77
N LEU A 54 -9.23 -13.60 -14.89
CA LEU A 54 -10.19 -12.68 -15.46
C LEU A 54 -10.75 -13.29 -16.74
N ALA A 55 -12.08 -13.31 -16.86
CA ALA A 55 -12.79 -13.70 -18.06
C ALA A 55 -13.63 -12.52 -18.57
N ASP A 56 -13.41 -12.14 -19.83
CA ASP A 56 -14.16 -11.11 -20.51
C ASP A 56 -14.64 -11.63 -21.87
N GLY A 57 -15.90 -12.04 -21.91
CA GLY A 57 -16.45 -12.78 -23.04
C GLY A 57 -15.69 -14.08 -23.27
N GLU A 58 -15.06 -14.22 -24.44
CA GLU A 58 -14.25 -15.38 -24.81
C GLU A 58 -12.78 -15.25 -24.40
N LYS A 59 -12.34 -14.04 -24.00
CA LYS A 59 -10.97 -13.79 -23.54
C LYS A 59 -10.80 -14.23 -22.09
N VAL A 60 -9.78 -15.03 -21.81
CA VAL A 60 -9.48 -15.51 -20.46
C VAL A 60 -7.99 -15.33 -20.16
N PHE A 61 -7.68 -14.72 -19.03
CA PHE A 61 -6.32 -14.43 -18.58
C PHE A 61 -6.11 -15.01 -17.17
N SER A 62 -4.97 -15.62 -16.93
CA SER A 62 -4.63 -16.25 -15.65
C SER A 62 -3.34 -15.70 -15.01
N ASP A 63 -2.63 -14.81 -15.68
CA ASP A 63 -1.49 -14.08 -15.15
C ASP A 63 -1.90 -12.65 -14.78
N SER A 64 -1.54 -12.21 -13.56
CA SER A 64 -1.95 -10.88 -13.08
C SER A 64 -1.34 -9.72 -13.87
N SER A 65 -0.16 -9.90 -14.47
CA SER A 65 0.48 -8.87 -15.28
C SER A 65 -0.19 -8.77 -16.66
N GLU A 66 -0.54 -9.93 -17.25
CA GLU A 66 -1.31 -9.97 -18.49
C GLU A 66 -2.70 -9.35 -18.31
N ILE A 67 -3.37 -9.65 -17.19
CA ILE A 67 -4.68 -9.05 -16.86
C ILE A 67 -4.56 -7.53 -16.78
N LEU A 68 -3.53 -7.00 -16.09
CA LEU A 68 -3.34 -5.55 -15.95
C LEU A 68 -3.08 -4.89 -17.30
N SER A 69 -2.22 -5.49 -18.13
CA SER A 69 -1.95 -4.98 -19.49
C SER A 69 -3.21 -4.98 -20.35
N TYR A 70 -3.97 -6.06 -20.31
CA TYR A 70 -5.23 -6.15 -21.03
C TYR A 70 -6.23 -5.08 -20.60
N LEU A 71 -6.41 -4.88 -19.29
CA LEU A 71 -7.33 -3.87 -18.77
C LEU A 71 -6.90 -2.46 -19.16
N GLU A 72 -5.59 -2.18 -19.16
CA GLU A 72 -5.05 -0.89 -19.59
C GLU A 72 -5.26 -0.65 -21.09
N GLU A 73 -5.00 -1.67 -21.93
CA GLU A 73 -5.12 -1.56 -23.39
C GLU A 73 -6.57 -1.45 -23.86
N GLU A 74 -7.48 -2.19 -23.25
CA GLU A 74 -8.88 -2.28 -23.69
C GLU A 74 -9.78 -1.19 -23.07
N TYR A 75 -9.47 -0.79 -21.80
CA TYR A 75 -10.32 0.08 -21.01
C TYR A 75 -9.59 1.31 -20.42
N GLY A 76 -8.30 1.47 -20.71
CA GLY A 76 -7.49 2.54 -20.15
C GLY A 76 -8.10 3.94 -20.40
N THR A 77 -8.06 4.75 -19.36
CA THR A 77 -8.59 6.12 -19.34
C THR A 77 -7.48 7.18 -19.42
N ASP A 78 -7.91 8.44 -19.50
CA ASP A 78 -7.04 9.60 -19.58
C ASP A 78 -6.03 9.63 -18.40
N PRO A 79 -4.74 9.96 -18.67
CA PRO A 79 -3.69 10.05 -17.63
C PRO A 79 -4.03 10.96 -16.43
N GLU A 80 -4.84 12.00 -16.61
CA GLU A 80 -5.23 12.90 -15.52
C GLU A 80 -6.20 12.25 -14.52
N GLU A 81 -7.12 11.39 -14.98
CA GLU A 81 -8.00 10.61 -14.09
C GLU A 81 -7.22 9.54 -13.34
N LEU A 82 -6.22 8.95 -13.98
CA LEU A 82 -5.34 7.95 -13.38
C LEU A 82 -4.58 8.51 -12.16
N GLU A 83 -4.10 9.75 -12.24
CA GLU A 83 -3.33 10.41 -11.18
C GLU A 83 -4.17 10.66 -9.91
N LEU A 84 -5.43 11.01 -10.07
CA LEU A 84 -6.38 11.19 -8.97
C LEU A 84 -6.67 9.86 -8.24
N HIS A 85 -6.87 8.77 -8.98
CA HIS A 85 -7.12 7.45 -8.40
C HIS A 85 -5.89 6.84 -7.74
N GLN A 86 -4.69 7.05 -8.29
CA GLN A 86 -3.44 6.58 -7.68
C GLN A 86 -3.21 7.17 -6.28
N ARG A 87 -3.68 8.40 -6.03
CA ARG A 87 -3.60 9.04 -4.70
C ARG A 87 -4.48 8.33 -3.68
N GLU A 88 -5.68 7.90 -4.05
CA GLU A 88 -6.62 7.22 -3.13
C GLU A 88 -6.19 5.80 -2.79
N ILE A 89 -5.55 5.10 -3.73
CA ILE A 89 -5.08 3.71 -3.53
C ILE A 89 -3.63 3.62 -3.02
N SER A 90 -2.94 4.76 -2.87
CA SER A 90 -1.57 4.78 -2.34
C SER A 90 -1.48 4.05 -0.99
N PRO A 91 -0.49 3.17 -0.81
CA PRO A 91 -0.23 2.56 0.49
C PRO A 91 0.42 3.53 1.49
N THR A 92 0.66 4.78 1.07
CA THR A 92 1.35 5.81 1.86
C THR A 92 0.46 7.02 2.11
N ILE A 93 0.70 7.68 3.25
CA ILE A 93 0.26 9.03 3.54
C ILE A 93 1.42 9.94 3.13
N TYR A 94 1.16 10.92 2.30
CA TYR A 94 2.21 11.76 1.74
C TYR A 94 1.90 13.25 1.93
N GLY A 95 2.95 14.06 1.85
CA GLY A 95 2.89 15.51 1.88
C GLY A 95 4.19 16.16 1.44
N ALA A 96 4.17 17.48 1.36
CA ALA A 96 5.34 18.29 1.06
C ALA A 96 5.83 19.01 2.32
N SER A 97 7.15 19.12 2.46
CA SER A 97 7.76 19.94 3.49
C SER A 97 8.35 21.23 2.87
N PRO A 98 8.14 22.39 3.47
CA PRO A 98 8.76 23.63 3.03
C PRO A 98 10.24 23.71 3.43
N PHE A 99 10.73 22.75 4.22
CA PHE A 99 12.10 22.68 4.71
C PHE A 99 12.94 21.72 3.87
N GLY A 100 14.27 21.87 3.94
CA GLY A 100 15.20 20.88 3.40
C GLY A 100 15.11 19.54 4.14
N ILE A 101 15.71 18.50 3.55
CA ILE A 101 15.62 17.10 4.04
C ILE A 101 16.04 16.98 5.51
N ASP A 102 17.20 17.54 5.90
CA ASP A 102 17.72 17.37 7.26
C ASP A 102 16.85 18.06 8.32
N GLU A 103 16.31 19.23 8.01
CA GLU A 103 15.38 19.92 8.92
C GLU A 103 14.04 19.18 8.98
N THR A 104 13.53 18.69 7.86
CA THR A 104 12.32 17.87 7.81
C THR A 104 12.48 16.62 8.67
N LEU A 105 13.60 15.92 8.57
CA LEU A 105 13.92 14.77 9.41
C LEU A 105 13.99 15.12 10.89
N ALA A 106 14.62 16.25 11.25
CA ALA A 106 14.68 16.68 12.63
C ALA A 106 13.30 16.95 13.24
N ARG A 107 12.42 17.61 12.48
CA ARG A 107 11.03 17.88 12.88
C ARG A 107 10.20 16.60 12.98
N LEU A 108 10.36 15.67 12.04
CA LEU A 108 9.71 14.37 12.08
C LEU A 108 10.13 13.56 13.31
N ARG A 109 11.44 13.52 13.63
CA ARG A 109 11.93 12.85 14.84
C ARG A 109 11.28 13.42 16.09
N GLN A 110 11.25 14.74 16.22
CA GLN A 110 10.63 15.39 17.36
C GLN A 110 9.15 15.03 17.46
N ALA A 111 8.39 15.15 16.36
CA ALA A 111 6.96 14.87 16.34
C ALA A 111 6.64 13.39 16.65
N LEU A 112 7.45 12.45 16.16
CA LEU A 112 7.30 11.03 16.47
C LEU A 112 7.60 10.74 17.94
N GLN A 113 8.63 11.37 18.51
CA GLN A 113 8.98 11.22 19.94
C GLN A 113 7.90 11.80 20.87
N GLU A 114 7.31 12.94 20.51
CA GLU A 114 6.19 13.54 21.26
C GLU A 114 4.96 12.61 21.30
N MET A 115 4.85 11.69 20.35
CA MET A 115 3.82 10.67 20.27
C MET A 115 4.25 9.32 20.86
N GLU A 116 5.38 9.27 21.57
CA GLU A 116 5.94 8.04 22.15
C GLU A 116 6.26 6.95 21.09
N ILE A 117 6.43 7.35 19.82
CA ILE A 117 6.88 6.46 18.74
C ILE A 117 8.41 6.39 18.78
N GLU A 118 8.92 5.19 18.99
CA GLU A 118 10.36 4.92 19.11
C GLU A 118 11.01 4.89 17.71
N ILE A 119 12.03 5.70 17.50
CA ILE A 119 12.83 5.66 16.27
C ILE A 119 13.89 4.57 16.45
N ILE A 120 13.83 3.56 15.58
CA ILE A 120 14.73 2.41 15.61
C ILE A 120 16.00 2.71 14.84
N ASP A 121 15.88 3.31 13.64
CA ASP A 121 17.00 3.57 12.76
C ASP A 121 16.67 4.67 11.74
N GLU A 122 17.72 5.23 11.13
CA GLU A 122 17.63 6.11 9.97
C GLU A 122 18.51 5.54 8.85
N LEU A 123 17.88 5.23 7.74
CA LEU A 123 18.52 4.61 6.59
C LEU A 123 18.73 5.65 5.49
N ASP A 124 19.95 5.77 4.98
CA ASP A 124 20.22 6.48 3.73
C ASP A 124 20.24 5.48 2.57
N LEU A 125 19.21 5.56 1.73
CA LEU A 125 19.01 4.66 0.58
C LEU A 125 19.40 5.33 -0.75
N SER A 126 19.96 6.53 -0.73
CA SER A 126 20.30 7.33 -1.92
C SER A 126 21.17 6.54 -2.90
N SER A 127 22.19 5.82 -2.40
CA SER A 127 23.10 5.02 -3.23
C SER A 127 22.47 3.76 -3.82
N LEU A 128 21.36 3.28 -3.26
CA LEU A 128 20.64 2.11 -3.77
C LEU A 128 19.64 2.46 -4.89
N LEU A 129 19.31 3.75 -5.03
CA LEU A 129 18.46 4.24 -6.11
C LEU A 129 19.33 4.62 -7.32
N ASP A 130 19.59 5.88 -7.53
CA ASP A 130 20.40 6.38 -8.64
C ASP A 130 21.66 7.16 -8.18
N GLY A 131 21.78 7.40 -6.88
CA GLY A 131 22.84 8.18 -6.25
C GLY A 131 22.75 9.70 -6.51
N GLU A 132 21.81 10.13 -7.34
CA GLU A 132 21.62 11.56 -7.68
C GLU A 132 20.61 12.23 -6.73
N ARG A 133 19.73 11.43 -6.11
CA ARG A 133 18.68 11.90 -5.21
C ARG A 133 18.97 11.52 -3.77
N THR A 134 18.79 12.45 -2.87
CA THR A 134 18.79 12.13 -1.44
C THR A 134 17.47 11.44 -1.09
N TYR A 135 17.57 10.21 -0.56
CA TYR A 135 16.41 9.42 -0.12
C TYR A 135 16.71 8.79 1.23
N LYS A 136 16.07 9.30 2.28
CA LYS A 136 16.26 8.83 3.65
C LYS A 136 14.97 8.25 4.21
N VAL A 137 15.08 7.21 5.04
CA VAL A 137 13.94 6.55 5.66
C VAL A 137 14.14 6.48 7.17
N LEU A 138 13.20 7.04 7.92
CA LEU A 138 13.07 6.76 9.36
C LEU A 138 12.33 5.44 9.54
N LEU A 139 12.96 4.51 10.23
CA LEU A 139 12.34 3.28 10.69
C LEU A 139 11.92 3.51 12.14
N ALA A 140 10.64 3.37 12.43
CA ALA A 140 10.09 3.63 13.74
C ALA A 140 9.08 2.55 14.17
N ALA A 141 8.80 2.47 15.44
CA ALA A 141 7.80 1.56 15.99
C ALA A 141 6.95 2.24 17.06
N ASP A 142 5.65 2.09 16.94
CA ASP A 142 4.73 2.24 18.06
C ASP A 142 4.73 0.92 18.84
N ARG A 143 5.05 0.98 20.13
CA ARG A 143 5.22 -0.20 20.98
C ARG A 143 3.94 -1.03 21.08
N GLU A 144 2.80 -0.37 21.23
CA GLU A 144 1.51 -1.03 21.37
C GLU A 144 1.11 -1.72 20.06
N PHE A 145 1.22 -1.01 18.93
CA PHE A 145 0.91 -1.57 17.60
C PHE A 145 1.77 -2.80 17.30
N LEU A 146 3.07 -2.71 17.60
CA LEU A 146 4.00 -3.82 17.40
C LEU A 146 3.64 -5.03 18.28
N GLN A 147 3.30 -4.81 19.56
CA GLN A 147 2.91 -5.88 20.49
C GLN A 147 1.59 -6.55 20.10
N LEU A 148 0.58 -5.76 19.71
CA LEU A 148 -0.71 -6.28 19.24
C LEU A 148 -0.53 -7.11 17.95
N ALA A 149 0.25 -6.63 17.00
CA ALA A 149 0.55 -7.35 15.77
C ALA A 149 1.30 -8.66 16.03
N ALA A 150 2.33 -8.64 16.88
CA ALA A 150 3.09 -9.82 17.27
C ALA A 150 2.22 -10.84 18.04
N GLY A 151 1.28 -10.35 18.87
CA GLY A 151 0.32 -11.19 19.60
C GLY A 151 -0.66 -11.90 18.66
N ALA A 152 -1.10 -11.26 17.60
CA ALA A 152 -1.93 -11.86 16.56
C ALA A 152 -1.16 -12.92 15.76
N ASN A 153 0.05 -12.59 15.33
CA ASN A 153 1.01 -13.47 14.65
C ASN A 153 2.39 -12.84 14.73
N LEU A 154 3.40 -13.57 15.21
CA LEU A 154 4.76 -13.04 15.35
C LEU A 154 5.33 -12.48 14.02
N GLY A 155 5.02 -13.12 12.88
CA GLY A 155 5.39 -12.62 11.56
C GLY A 155 4.71 -11.30 11.18
N ALA A 156 3.55 -11.01 11.73
CA ALA A 156 2.82 -9.77 11.48
C ALA A 156 3.51 -8.53 12.10
N ALA A 157 4.41 -8.71 13.05
CA ALA A 157 5.21 -7.62 13.61
C ALA A 157 6.01 -6.85 12.53
N THR A 158 6.40 -7.51 11.44
CA THR A 158 7.08 -6.85 10.31
C THR A 158 6.22 -5.82 9.60
N VAL A 159 4.90 -5.99 9.61
CA VAL A 159 3.93 -5.07 8.98
C VAL A 159 3.65 -3.87 9.89
N ALA A 160 3.85 -4.03 11.21
CA ALA A 160 3.62 -2.98 12.20
C ALA A 160 4.80 -1.98 12.33
N LEU A 161 5.86 -2.13 11.56
CA LEU A 161 6.94 -1.16 11.51
C LEU A 161 6.54 0.05 10.66
N LEU A 162 6.67 1.23 11.25
CA LEU A 162 6.44 2.50 10.57
C LEU A 162 7.67 2.87 9.75
N LYS A 163 7.47 3.26 8.51
CA LYS A 163 8.52 3.73 7.61
C LYS A 163 8.09 5.08 7.08
N VAL A 164 8.93 6.09 7.31
CA VAL A 164 8.71 7.45 6.83
C VAL A 164 9.88 7.83 5.93
N ALA A 165 9.64 7.92 4.64
CA ALA A 165 10.62 8.36 3.66
C ALA A 165 10.62 9.88 3.56
N VAL A 166 11.82 10.47 3.43
CA VAL A 166 12.03 11.89 3.15
C VAL A 166 12.99 11.97 1.96
N TYR A 167 12.56 12.64 0.91
CA TYR A 167 13.33 12.73 -0.32
C TYR A 167 13.04 14.03 -1.07
N GLU A 168 13.88 14.36 -2.06
CA GLU A 168 13.64 15.49 -2.94
C GLU A 168 13.08 15.02 -4.27
N GLN A 169 12.01 15.66 -4.71
CA GLN A 169 11.43 15.47 -6.03
C GLN A 169 11.07 16.82 -6.64
N GLU A 170 11.65 17.12 -7.80
CA GLU A 170 11.38 18.37 -8.52
C GLU A 170 11.62 19.65 -7.70
N GLY A 171 12.65 19.62 -6.85
CA GLY A 171 13.00 20.74 -5.97
C GLY A 171 12.11 20.90 -4.75
N VAL A 172 11.24 19.91 -4.47
CA VAL A 172 10.36 19.90 -3.30
C VAL A 172 10.74 18.73 -2.39
N THR A 173 10.87 19.00 -1.10
CA THR A 173 11.04 17.94 -0.11
C THR A 173 9.72 17.23 0.12
N ARG A 174 9.69 15.92 -0.16
CA ARG A 174 8.53 15.04 0.01
C ARG A 174 8.67 14.20 1.28
N VAL A 175 7.54 13.91 1.89
CA VAL A 175 7.42 13.01 3.03
C VAL A 175 6.36 11.97 2.70
N ASP A 176 6.75 10.70 2.73
CA ASP A 176 5.85 9.56 2.50
C ASP A 176 5.94 8.59 3.68
N ALA A 177 4.83 8.35 4.35
CA ALA A 177 4.75 7.39 5.44
C ALA A 177 3.88 6.20 5.05
N ILE A 178 4.30 4.97 5.35
CA ILE A 178 3.42 3.80 5.24
C ILE A 178 2.14 4.07 6.02
N GLU A 179 0.99 3.78 5.42
CA GLU A 179 -0.31 3.97 6.05
C GLU A 179 -0.58 2.85 7.06
N PRO A 180 -0.59 3.16 8.39
CA PRO A 180 -0.69 2.12 9.42
C PRO A 180 -2.02 1.36 9.38
N GLU A 181 -3.12 2.03 9.03
CA GLU A 181 -4.44 1.39 8.90
C GLU A 181 -4.45 0.34 7.78
N LYS A 182 -3.88 0.64 6.62
CA LYS A 182 -3.77 -0.32 5.50
C LYS A 182 -2.83 -1.48 5.83
N ALA A 183 -1.77 -1.21 6.59
CA ALA A 183 -0.88 -2.25 7.10
C ALA A 183 -1.63 -3.16 8.08
N ALA A 184 -2.35 -2.58 9.04
CA ALA A 184 -3.16 -3.29 10.04
C ALA A 184 -4.24 -4.16 9.41
N ALA A 185 -4.90 -3.70 8.35
CA ALA A 185 -5.98 -4.42 7.66
C ALA A 185 -5.54 -5.79 7.09
N GLN A 186 -4.25 -6.02 6.94
CA GLN A 186 -3.69 -7.32 6.55
C GLN A 186 -3.66 -8.33 7.72
N ILE A 187 -3.84 -7.85 8.95
CA ILE A 187 -3.81 -8.65 10.17
C ILE A 187 -5.25 -8.85 10.66
N ARG A 188 -5.63 -10.11 10.89
CA ARG A 188 -6.99 -10.46 11.34
C ARG A 188 -7.14 -10.24 12.84
N SER A 189 -7.10 -8.98 13.27
CA SER A 189 -7.30 -8.56 14.67
C SER A 189 -7.97 -7.19 14.70
N SER A 190 -9.09 -7.07 15.41
CA SER A 190 -9.80 -5.79 15.61
C SER A 190 -8.93 -4.79 16.36
N GLU A 191 -8.21 -5.23 17.39
CA GLU A 191 -7.34 -4.37 18.21
C GLU A 191 -6.19 -3.78 17.38
N VAL A 192 -5.58 -4.58 16.50
CA VAL A 192 -4.55 -4.11 15.56
C VAL A 192 -5.12 -3.08 14.60
N ASN A 193 -6.33 -3.32 14.09
CA ASN A 193 -6.99 -2.39 13.15
C ASN A 193 -7.35 -1.06 13.82
N GLU A 194 -7.87 -1.09 15.04
CA GLU A 194 -8.18 0.12 15.83
C GLU A 194 -6.91 0.94 16.07
N ARG A 195 -5.82 0.30 16.51
CA ARG A 195 -4.55 0.99 16.73
C ARG A 195 -3.96 1.54 15.43
N GLY A 196 -4.05 0.80 14.33
CA GLY A 196 -3.64 1.25 12.99
C GLY A 196 -4.36 2.51 12.54
N LEU A 197 -5.68 2.60 12.80
CA LEU A 197 -6.49 3.78 12.51
C LEU A 197 -6.09 4.99 13.36
N GLU A 198 -5.78 4.80 14.64
CA GLU A 198 -5.29 5.87 15.51
C GLU A 198 -3.95 6.41 15.01
N LEU A 199 -3.00 5.53 14.74
CA LEU A 199 -1.69 5.91 14.21
C LEU A 199 -1.80 6.64 12.86
N ARG A 200 -2.71 6.20 11.99
CA ARG A 200 -3.00 6.91 10.73
C ARG A 200 -3.38 8.38 10.98
N LYS A 201 -4.30 8.62 11.89
CA LYS A 201 -4.73 10.01 12.23
C LYS A 201 -3.56 10.84 12.73
N SER A 202 -2.71 10.25 13.53
CA SER A 202 -1.52 10.88 14.09
C SER A 202 -0.50 11.22 13.01
N ILE A 203 -0.17 10.30 12.12
CA ILE A 203 0.77 10.54 11.01
C ILE A 203 0.24 11.63 10.07
N ILE A 204 -1.05 11.60 9.73
CA ILE A 204 -1.68 12.69 8.97
C ILE A 204 -1.53 14.03 9.67
N GLY A 205 -1.70 14.06 11.00
CA GLY A 205 -1.50 15.27 11.81
C GLY A 205 -0.08 15.83 11.72
N ILE A 206 0.92 14.97 11.82
CA ILE A 206 2.35 15.33 11.69
C ILE A 206 2.63 15.91 10.30
N ILE A 207 2.23 15.22 9.23
CA ILE A 207 2.48 15.67 7.86
C ILE A 207 1.81 17.03 7.60
N LYS A 208 0.54 17.20 8.00
CA LYS A 208 -0.16 18.48 7.87
C LYS A 208 0.46 19.61 8.70
N ALA A 209 1.05 19.29 9.85
CA ALA A 209 1.77 20.28 10.67
C ALA A 209 3.06 20.74 9.98
N LEU A 210 3.78 19.83 9.34
CA LEU A 210 4.96 20.16 8.53
C LEU A 210 4.60 21.06 7.35
N GLU A 211 3.56 20.75 6.61
CA GLU A 211 3.10 21.56 5.45
C GLU A 211 2.73 23.01 5.85
N ARG A 212 2.17 23.19 7.05
CA ARG A 212 1.73 24.50 7.54
C ARG A 212 2.83 25.34 8.20
N ALA A 213 3.97 24.73 8.48
CA ALA A 213 5.06 25.40 9.21
C ALA A 213 5.93 26.31 8.32
N GLY A 214 5.68 26.38 7.02
CA GLY A 214 6.23 27.33 6.05
C GLY A 214 5.14 28.29 5.64
#